data_62ba5d1527638b73e09814cf1e48f69f
#
_entry.id   62ba5d1527638b73e09814cf1e48f69f
#
_cell.length_a   1.000
_cell.length_b   1.000
_cell.length_c   1.000
_cell.angle_alpha   90.00
_cell.angle_beta   90.00
_cell.angle_gamma   90.00
#
_symmetry.space_group_name_H-M   'P 1'
#
loop_
_entity.id
_entity.type
_entity.pdbx_description
1 polymer ?
#
loop_
_entity_poly.entity_id
_entity_poly.type
_entity_poly.pdbx_seq_one_letter_code
_entity_poly.pdbx_strand_id
1 'polypeptide(L)'
;MTRSVLLAAALLAASAPTLASDVVRHKLANPMLPISGAVEVPAGKTLVFVSGAVPPISNTSAPKDSVQAYGDTKTQATGALRSIEAQLKEMGLTMGDVVKMQVFLVGDPAKGGKMDFAGFTEAYKQFFGTAAQPNLPARSTMQVAGLVSPNFLVEIEVTAVRP
;
A
#
# COMPACT_ATOMS: atom_id res chain seq x y z
N MET A 1 35.88 55.68 38.80
CA MET A 1 34.60 55.22 38.17
C MET A 1 34.90 54.27 37.03
N THR A 2 34.94 52.99 37.32
CA THR A 2 35.27 51.91 36.38
C THR A 2 33.97 51.28 35.88
N ARG A 3 33.65 51.39 34.60
CA ARG A 3 32.49 50.79 33.95
C ARG A 3 32.86 49.38 33.49
N SER A 4 32.29 48.36 34.13
CA SER A 4 32.37 46.96 33.67
C SER A 4 31.37 46.75 32.52
N VAL A 5 31.89 46.38 31.35
CA VAL A 5 31.07 45.94 30.19
C VAL A 5 30.93 44.43 30.27
N LEU A 6 29.70 43.96 30.55
CA LEU A 6 29.33 42.57 30.48
C LEU A 6 29.07 42.18 29.00
N LEU A 7 29.92 41.33 28.47
CA LEU A 7 29.75 40.74 27.14
C LEU A 7 28.86 39.50 27.25
N ALA A 8 27.62 39.57 26.80
CA ALA A 8 26.72 38.40 26.75
C ALA A 8 27.03 37.60 25.46
N ALA A 9 27.65 36.44 25.61
CA ALA A 9 27.84 35.49 24.51
C ALA A 9 26.52 34.73 24.26
N ALA A 10 25.86 34.96 23.15
CA ALA A 10 24.72 34.19 22.69
C ALA A 10 25.22 32.87 22.06
N LEU A 11 24.99 31.75 22.72
CA LEU A 11 25.18 30.43 22.13
C LEU A 11 24.08 30.20 21.08
N LEU A 12 24.43 30.28 19.78
CA LEU A 12 23.61 29.72 18.72
C LEU A 12 23.76 28.19 18.76
N ALA A 13 22.75 27.52 19.27
CA ALA A 13 22.63 26.07 19.11
C ALA A 13 22.32 25.78 17.63
N ALA A 14 23.32 25.37 16.86
CA ALA A 14 23.13 24.83 15.53
C ALA A 14 22.44 23.48 15.65
N SER A 15 21.14 23.42 15.31
CA SER A 15 20.45 22.15 15.13
C SER A 15 21.08 21.43 13.92
N ALA A 16 21.82 20.35 14.19
CA ALA A 16 22.31 19.46 13.15
C ALA A 16 21.09 18.90 12.36
N PRO A 17 21.16 18.86 11.01
CA PRO A 17 20.10 18.20 10.24
C PRO A 17 20.08 16.73 10.65
N THR A 18 19.01 16.30 11.28
CA THR A 18 18.74 14.87 11.45
C THR A 18 18.54 14.28 10.08
N LEU A 19 19.49 13.47 9.61
CA LEU A 19 19.29 12.64 8.42
C LEU A 19 18.00 11.86 8.64
N ALA A 20 17.02 12.06 7.75
CA ALA A 20 15.79 11.32 7.80
C ALA A 20 16.15 9.83 7.68
N SER A 21 15.90 9.05 8.74
CA SER A 21 16.17 7.61 8.71
C SER A 21 15.27 6.93 7.67
N ASP A 22 15.76 5.84 7.09
CA ASP A 22 14.99 5.08 6.09
C ASP A 22 13.82 4.33 6.73
N VAL A 23 12.83 3.99 5.91
CA VAL A 23 11.73 3.10 6.31
C VAL A 23 12.29 1.71 6.60
N VAL A 24 12.07 1.21 7.82
CA VAL A 24 12.54 -0.12 8.23
C VAL A 24 11.42 -1.15 8.02
N ARG A 25 11.74 -2.22 7.30
CA ARG A 25 10.79 -3.31 7.02
C ARG A 25 11.24 -4.58 7.73
N HIS A 26 10.47 -5.00 8.73
CA HIS A 26 10.74 -6.21 9.50
C HIS A 26 10.19 -7.43 8.77
N LYS A 27 11.06 -8.40 8.52
CA LYS A 27 10.67 -9.66 7.88
C LYS A 27 9.75 -10.46 8.79
N LEU A 28 8.78 -11.14 8.19
CA LEU A 28 8.00 -12.14 8.91
C LEU A 28 8.84 -13.39 9.15
N ALA A 29 8.62 -14.07 10.29
CA ALA A 29 9.31 -15.32 10.58
C ALA A 29 8.97 -16.44 9.56
N ASN A 30 7.76 -16.41 8.99
CA ASN A 30 7.34 -17.30 7.92
C ASN A 30 7.69 -16.71 6.55
N PRO A 31 8.76 -17.18 5.85
CA PRO A 31 9.18 -16.62 4.57
C PRO A 31 8.22 -16.93 3.41
N MET A 32 7.25 -17.82 3.59
CA MET A 32 6.27 -18.16 2.56
C MET A 32 5.25 -17.06 2.31
N LEU A 33 5.08 -16.13 3.26
CA LEU A 33 4.17 -15.01 3.13
C LEU A 33 4.93 -13.78 2.60
N PRO A 34 4.59 -13.28 1.40
CA PRO A 34 5.29 -12.13 0.81
C PRO A 34 4.78 -10.80 1.40
N ILE A 35 4.96 -10.61 2.70
CA ILE A 35 4.58 -9.41 3.44
C ILE A 35 5.65 -9.07 4.50
N SER A 36 5.71 -7.82 4.94
CA SER A 36 6.45 -7.45 6.14
C SER A 36 5.65 -7.80 7.40
N GLY A 37 6.35 -8.25 8.45
CA GLY A 37 5.76 -8.43 9.78
C GLY A 37 5.40 -7.11 10.44
N ALA A 38 6.24 -6.09 10.24
CA ALA A 38 6.01 -4.71 10.64
C ALA A 38 6.76 -3.77 9.69
N VAL A 39 6.34 -2.51 9.65
CA VAL A 39 7.05 -1.43 8.96
C VAL A 39 7.14 -0.25 9.91
N GLU A 40 8.35 0.23 10.17
CA GLU A 40 8.59 1.46 10.92
C GLU A 40 8.75 2.62 9.95
N VAL A 41 8.00 3.68 10.20
CA VAL A 41 8.10 4.93 9.46
C VAL A 41 8.74 5.96 10.37
N PRO A 42 9.90 6.50 10.02
CA PRO A 42 10.58 7.50 10.83
C PRO A 42 9.77 8.78 11.01
N ALA A 43 9.99 9.47 12.14
CA ALA A 43 9.39 10.76 12.39
C ALA A 43 9.74 11.77 11.27
N GLY A 44 8.79 12.63 10.92
CA GLY A 44 8.95 13.68 9.90
C GLY A 44 8.67 13.23 8.47
N LYS A 45 8.50 11.94 8.18
CA LYS A 45 8.05 11.46 6.86
C LYS A 45 6.56 11.76 6.64
N THR A 46 6.20 12.13 5.42
CA THR A 46 4.81 12.34 5.03
C THR A 46 4.14 11.02 4.68
N LEU A 47 3.03 10.71 5.34
CA LEU A 47 2.16 9.59 4.99
C LEU A 47 1.16 10.02 3.91
N VAL A 48 0.95 9.16 2.93
CA VAL A 48 -0.04 9.32 1.87
C VAL A 48 -1.04 8.17 1.98
N PHE A 49 -2.28 8.49 2.35
CA PHE A 49 -3.38 7.53 2.42
C PHE A 49 -4.08 7.51 1.06
N VAL A 50 -4.09 6.35 0.42
CA VAL A 50 -4.78 6.14 -0.85
C VAL A 50 -6.08 5.43 -0.56
N SER A 51 -7.19 6.02 -1.02
CA SER A 51 -8.54 5.44 -0.87
C SER A 51 -8.65 4.07 -1.52
N GLY A 52 -9.70 3.32 -1.14
CA GLY A 52 -9.98 2.01 -1.68
C GLY A 52 -10.06 2.01 -3.21
N ALA A 53 -9.20 1.21 -3.84
CA ALA A 53 -9.20 0.99 -5.28
C ALA A 53 -10.03 -0.26 -5.59
N VAL A 54 -11.04 -0.09 -6.43
CA VAL A 54 -11.89 -1.16 -6.96
C VAL A 54 -11.46 -1.54 -8.37
N PRO A 55 -11.86 -2.72 -8.87
CA PRO A 55 -11.43 -3.18 -10.19
C PRO A 55 -12.04 -2.32 -11.32
N PRO A 56 -11.26 -1.94 -12.33
CA PRO A 56 -11.80 -1.42 -13.57
C PRO A 56 -12.46 -2.53 -14.39
N ILE A 57 -13.31 -2.17 -15.37
CA ILE A 57 -13.83 -3.12 -16.36
C ILE A 57 -12.65 -3.72 -17.13
N SER A 58 -12.55 -5.04 -17.13
CA SER A 58 -11.52 -5.81 -17.84
C SER A 58 -12.01 -6.43 -19.16
N ASN A 59 -13.32 -6.67 -19.25
CA ASN A 59 -13.97 -7.22 -20.46
C ASN A 59 -15.11 -6.30 -20.92
N THR A 60 -14.83 -5.47 -21.93
CA THR A 60 -15.79 -4.51 -22.49
C THR A 60 -16.89 -5.16 -23.35
N SER A 61 -16.73 -6.44 -23.70
CA SER A 61 -17.73 -7.20 -24.46
C SER A 61 -18.80 -7.82 -23.57
N ALA A 62 -18.56 -7.91 -22.25
CA ALA A 62 -19.55 -8.37 -21.29
C ALA A 62 -20.50 -7.24 -20.84
N PRO A 63 -21.72 -7.56 -20.39
CA PRO A 63 -22.61 -6.56 -19.80
C PRO A 63 -21.92 -5.87 -18.60
N LYS A 64 -21.94 -4.53 -18.57
CA LYS A 64 -21.25 -3.73 -17.53
C LYS A 64 -21.68 -4.06 -16.10
N ASP A 65 -22.92 -4.51 -15.93
CA ASP A 65 -23.50 -4.86 -14.64
C ASP A 65 -23.34 -6.35 -14.30
N SER A 66 -22.29 -6.99 -14.82
CA SER A 66 -22.02 -8.42 -14.61
C SER A 66 -20.62 -8.64 -14.06
N VAL A 67 -20.44 -9.71 -13.27
CA VAL A 67 -19.10 -10.16 -12.80
C VAL A 67 -18.14 -10.41 -13.97
N GLN A 68 -18.65 -10.88 -15.10
CA GLN A 68 -17.87 -11.14 -16.31
C GLN A 68 -17.18 -9.89 -16.89
N ALA A 69 -17.74 -8.69 -16.62
CA ALA A 69 -17.10 -7.42 -17.02
C ALA A 69 -15.83 -7.14 -16.22
N TYR A 70 -15.72 -7.65 -15.01
CA TYR A 70 -14.60 -7.40 -14.09
C TYR A 70 -13.65 -8.60 -13.97
N GLY A 71 -14.12 -9.80 -14.28
CA GLY A 71 -13.36 -11.03 -14.21
C GLY A 71 -13.30 -11.65 -12.81
N ASP A 72 -12.40 -12.61 -12.63
CA ASP A 72 -12.16 -13.30 -11.37
C ASP A 72 -11.36 -12.45 -10.37
N THR A 73 -11.18 -12.95 -9.15
CA THR A 73 -10.42 -12.27 -8.09
C THR A 73 -9.01 -11.85 -8.52
N LYS A 74 -8.31 -12.70 -9.28
CA LYS A 74 -6.96 -12.37 -9.78
C LYS A 74 -6.98 -11.20 -10.77
N THR A 75 -7.91 -11.23 -11.71
CA THR A 75 -8.10 -10.15 -12.71
C THR A 75 -8.47 -8.84 -12.03
N GLN A 76 -9.43 -8.87 -11.10
CA GLN A 76 -9.88 -7.72 -10.35
C GLN A 76 -8.77 -7.13 -9.48
N ALA A 77 -8.03 -7.96 -8.74
CA ALA A 77 -6.90 -7.53 -7.93
C ALA A 77 -5.77 -6.91 -8.76
N THR A 78 -5.46 -7.51 -9.93
CA THR A 78 -4.47 -6.95 -10.85
C THR A 78 -4.90 -5.57 -11.34
N GLY A 79 -6.17 -5.38 -11.68
CA GLY A 79 -6.72 -4.10 -12.10
C GLY A 79 -6.66 -3.04 -11.01
N ALA A 80 -7.10 -3.38 -9.79
CA ALA A 80 -7.05 -2.48 -8.64
C ALA A 80 -5.60 -2.06 -8.30
N LEU A 81 -4.65 -3.01 -8.31
CA LEU A 81 -3.23 -2.72 -8.05
C LEU A 81 -2.62 -1.80 -9.13
N ARG A 82 -2.99 -1.98 -10.41
CA ARG A 82 -2.58 -1.06 -11.47
C ARG A 82 -3.15 0.35 -11.29
N SER A 83 -4.39 0.46 -10.83
CA SER A 83 -5.00 1.76 -10.52
C SER A 83 -4.25 2.45 -9.37
N ILE A 84 -3.88 1.72 -8.33
CA ILE A 84 -3.04 2.24 -7.23
C ILE A 84 -1.67 2.67 -7.74
N GLU A 85 -1.00 1.85 -8.56
CA GLU A 85 0.29 2.18 -9.16
C GLU A 85 0.23 3.49 -9.96
N ALA A 86 -0.82 3.66 -10.77
CA ALA A 86 -1.02 4.89 -11.54
C ALA A 86 -1.21 6.11 -10.64
N GLN A 87 -2.06 6.02 -9.60
CA GLN A 87 -2.27 7.10 -8.64
C GLN A 87 -0.98 7.47 -7.87
N LEU A 88 -0.23 6.47 -7.42
CA LEU A 88 1.06 6.71 -6.76
C LEU A 88 2.04 7.43 -7.70
N LYS A 89 2.10 7.01 -8.97
CA LYS A 89 2.95 7.65 -9.98
C LYS A 89 2.60 9.12 -10.23
N GLU A 90 1.31 9.47 -10.28
CA GLU A 90 0.85 10.86 -10.40
C GLU A 90 1.30 11.73 -9.22
N MET A 91 1.48 11.13 -8.04
CA MET A 91 1.98 11.79 -6.84
C MET A 91 3.52 11.74 -6.71
N GLY A 92 4.24 11.21 -7.71
CA GLY A 92 5.69 11.02 -7.67
C GLY A 92 6.15 9.90 -6.73
N LEU A 93 5.27 8.92 -6.49
CA LEU A 93 5.52 7.75 -5.65
C LEU A 93 5.51 6.46 -6.48
N THR A 94 5.96 5.38 -5.88
CA THR A 94 6.03 4.05 -6.49
C THR A 94 5.36 3.00 -5.59
N MET A 95 5.15 1.80 -6.10
CA MET A 95 4.72 0.67 -5.27
C MET A 95 5.73 0.32 -4.16
N GLY A 96 7.00 0.68 -4.33
CA GLY A 96 8.05 0.51 -3.32
C GLY A 96 7.88 1.39 -2.09
N ASP A 97 7.13 2.49 -2.21
CA ASP A 97 6.85 3.43 -1.12
C ASP A 97 5.66 3.00 -0.25
N VAL A 98 4.92 1.96 -0.66
CA VAL A 98 3.80 1.42 0.10
C VAL A 98 4.30 0.73 1.37
N VAL A 99 3.79 1.15 2.53
CA VAL A 99 4.17 0.63 3.85
C VAL A 99 3.08 -0.20 4.50
N LYS A 100 1.82 0.07 4.18
CA LYS A 100 0.65 -0.66 4.67
C LYS A 100 -0.32 -0.93 3.53
N MET A 101 -0.96 -2.10 3.58
CA MET A 101 -2.03 -2.48 2.66
C MET A 101 -3.15 -3.16 3.45
N GLN A 102 -4.40 -2.82 3.11
CA GLN A 102 -5.61 -3.53 3.52
C GLN A 102 -6.30 -4.08 2.29
N VAL A 103 -6.72 -5.33 2.35
CA VAL A 103 -7.35 -6.02 1.23
C VAL A 103 -8.67 -6.61 1.70
N PHE A 104 -9.72 -6.19 1.04
CA PHE A 104 -11.08 -6.65 1.27
C PHE A 104 -11.48 -7.56 0.11
N LEU A 105 -11.77 -8.81 0.42
CA LEU A 105 -12.18 -9.82 -0.57
C LEU A 105 -13.61 -10.25 -0.29
N VAL A 106 -14.46 -10.21 -1.30
CA VAL A 106 -15.80 -10.82 -1.22
C VAL A 106 -15.68 -12.31 -1.54
N GLY A 107 -16.55 -13.11 -0.95
CA GLY A 107 -16.62 -14.56 -1.24
C GLY A 107 -16.97 -14.79 -2.71
N ASP A 108 -16.09 -15.47 -3.43
CA ASP A 108 -16.29 -15.79 -4.85
C ASP A 108 -17.29 -16.95 -4.98
N PRO A 109 -18.42 -16.76 -5.69
CA PRO A 109 -19.37 -17.85 -5.95
C PRO A 109 -18.73 -19.07 -6.62
N ALA A 110 -17.74 -18.86 -7.51
CA ALA A 110 -16.99 -19.95 -8.15
C ALA A 110 -16.08 -20.73 -7.17
N LYS A 111 -15.84 -20.18 -5.98
CA LYS A 111 -15.05 -20.80 -4.88
C LYS A 111 -15.94 -21.22 -3.70
N GLY A 112 -17.25 -21.42 -3.94
CA GLY A 112 -18.19 -21.79 -2.89
C GLY A 112 -18.43 -20.69 -1.84
N GLY A 113 -18.38 -19.45 -2.23
CA GLY A 113 -18.60 -18.30 -1.34
C GLY A 113 -17.43 -17.99 -0.40
N LYS A 114 -16.26 -18.55 -0.64
CA LYS A 114 -15.02 -18.23 0.08
C LYS A 114 -14.18 -17.24 -0.71
N MET A 115 -13.42 -16.41 0.00
CA MET A 115 -12.47 -15.51 -0.66
C MET A 115 -11.41 -16.30 -1.44
N ASP A 116 -11.10 -15.89 -2.65
CA ASP A 116 -10.00 -16.45 -3.44
C ASP A 116 -8.65 -15.80 -3.06
N PHE A 117 -8.14 -16.18 -1.89
CA PHE A 117 -6.86 -15.69 -1.40
C PHE A 117 -5.69 -16.07 -2.32
N ALA A 118 -5.77 -17.21 -3.01
CA ALA A 118 -4.74 -17.66 -3.94
C ALA A 118 -4.69 -16.76 -5.18
N GLY A 119 -5.83 -16.49 -5.82
CA GLY A 119 -5.92 -15.58 -6.96
C GLY A 119 -5.46 -14.16 -6.62
N PHE A 120 -5.88 -13.64 -5.46
CA PHE A 120 -5.33 -12.37 -4.96
C PHE A 120 -3.80 -12.42 -4.81
N THR A 121 -3.25 -13.48 -4.21
CA THR A 121 -1.80 -13.59 -3.97
C THR A 121 -1.01 -13.66 -5.28
N GLU A 122 -1.54 -14.31 -6.31
CA GLU A 122 -0.92 -14.32 -7.65
C GLU A 122 -0.88 -12.94 -8.29
N ALA A 123 -1.94 -12.14 -8.14
CA ALA A 123 -1.97 -10.75 -8.60
C ALA A 123 -0.94 -9.90 -7.81
N TYR A 124 -0.97 -9.98 -6.49
CA TYR A 124 -0.10 -9.22 -5.60
C TYR A 124 1.40 -9.42 -5.90
N LYS A 125 1.83 -10.66 -6.16
CA LYS A 125 3.23 -11.01 -6.47
C LYS A 125 3.76 -10.38 -7.77
N GLN A 126 2.89 -9.82 -8.62
CA GLN A 126 3.32 -9.08 -9.80
C GLN A 126 3.85 -7.68 -9.46
N PHE A 127 3.46 -7.13 -8.31
CA PHE A 127 3.75 -5.77 -7.89
C PHE A 127 4.69 -5.68 -6.68
N PHE A 128 4.74 -6.71 -5.84
CA PHE A 128 5.47 -6.71 -4.58
C PHE A 128 6.36 -7.93 -4.43
N GLY A 129 7.56 -7.72 -3.88
CA GLY A 129 8.54 -8.79 -3.69
C GLY A 129 9.17 -9.29 -4.98
N THR A 130 9.14 -8.49 -6.05
CA THR A 130 9.83 -8.76 -7.31
C THR A 130 11.29 -8.33 -7.23
N ALA A 131 12.11 -8.78 -8.17
CA ALA A 131 13.50 -8.32 -8.25
C ALA A 131 13.60 -6.79 -8.48
N ALA A 132 12.66 -6.22 -9.25
CA ALA A 132 12.61 -4.78 -9.51
C ALA A 132 11.99 -3.96 -8.36
N GLN A 133 11.08 -4.57 -7.59
CA GLN A 133 10.41 -3.94 -6.45
C GLN A 133 10.37 -4.93 -5.28
N PRO A 134 11.44 -5.01 -4.46
CA PRO A 134 11.59 -5.99 -3.37
C PRO A 134 10.85 -5.60 -2.08
N ASN A 135 10.44 -4.34 -1.93
CA ASN A 135 9.82 -3.82 -0.71
C ASN A 135 8.43 -4.43 -0.49
N LEU A 136 8.20 -4.93 0.73
CA LEU A 136 6.95 -5.53 1.13
C LEU A 136 6.22 -4.64 2.14
N PRO A 137 4.91 -4.36 1.99
CA PRO A 137 4.12 -3.69 3.02
C PRO A 137 3.76 -4.64 4.15
N ALA A 138 3.44 -4.09 5.33
CA ALA A 138 2.63 -4.78 6.30
C ALA A 138 1.20 -4.89 5.74
N ARG A 139 0.61 -6.11 5.71
CA ARG A 139 -0.68 -6.35 5.03
C ARG A 139 -1.64 -7.14 5.89
N SER A 140 -2.92 -6.74 5.84
CA SER A 140 -4.05 -7.57 6.29
C SER A 140 -4.91 -7.91 5.08
N THR A 141 -5.43 -9.14 5.03
CA THR A 141 -6.38 -9.58 4.01
C THR A 141 -7.54 -10.26 4.71
N MET A 142 -8.77 -9.85 4.41
CA MET A 142 -9.97 -10.34 5.09
C MET A 142 -11.11 -10.56 4.11
N GLN A 143 -11.97 -11.52 4.42
CA GLN A 143 -13.23 -11.66 3.72
C GLN A 143 -14.24 -10.68 4.30
N VAL A 144 -14.96 -9.99 3.42
CA VAL A 144 -16.06 -9.07 3.76
C VAL A 144 -17.39 -9.56 3.18
N ALA A 145 -18.50 -9.07 3.72
CA ALA A 145 -19.84 -9.47 3.26
C ALA A 145 -20.16 -8.93 1.86
N GLY A 146 -19.61 -7.78 1.48
CA GLY A 146 -19.84 -7.15 0.17
C GLY A 146 -19.04 -5.87 0.03
N LEU A 147 -18.98 -5.36 -1.19
CA LEU A 147 -18.39 -4.08 -1.58
C LEU A 147 -19.45 -3.17 -2.21
N VAL A 148 -19.06 -1.96 -2.63
CA VAL A 148 -20.00 -0.97 -3.21
C VAL A 148 -20.78 -1.48 -4.43
N SER A 149 -20.19 -2.42 -5.19
CA SER A 149 -20.86 -3.12 -6.27
C SER A 149 -20.92 -4.62 -5.98
N PRO A 150 -22.05 -5.30 -6.26
CA PRO A 150 -22.16 -6.76 -6.12
C PRO A 150 -21.26 -7.53 -7.09
N ASN A 151 -20.71 -6.86 -8.10
CA ASN A 151 -19.81 -7.44 -9.09
C ASN A 151 -18.33 -7.36 -8.67
N PHE A 152 -18.03 -6.68 -7.56
CA PHE A 152 -16.67 -6.54 -7.08
C PHE A 152 -16.32 -7.64 -6.08
N LEU A 153 -15.23 -8.32 -6.35
CA LEU A 153 -14.65 -9.33 -5.47
C LEU A 153 -13.46 -8.79 -4.67
N VAL A 154 -12.93 -7.61 -5.04
CA VAL A 154 -11.71 -7.04 -4.46
C VAL A 154 -11.83 -5.54 -4.29
N GLU A 155 -11.40 -5.06 -3.13
CA GLU A 155 -11.04 -3.65 -2.89
C GLU A 155 -9.72 -3.59 -2.13
N ILE A 156 -8.84 -2.65 -2.47
CA ILE A 156 -7.50 -2.54 -1.88
C ILE A 156 -7.24 -1.10 -1.46
N GLU A 157 -6.84 -0.92 -0.21
CA GLU A 157 -6.34 0.36 0.33
C GLU A 157 -4.84 0.27 0.60
N VAL A 158 -4.13 1.37 0.38
CA VAL A 158 -2.71 1.45 0.74
C VAL A 158 -2.37 2.75 1.46
N THR A 159 -1.35 2.66 2.31
CA THR A 159 -0.64 3.83 2.84
C THR A 159 0.78 3.80 2.31
N ALA A 160 1.20 4.88 1.69
CA ALA A 160 2.56 5.08 1.21
C ALA A 160 3.30 6.13 2.06
N VAL A 161 4.62 6.13 1.97
CA VAL A 161 5.50 7.12 2.62
C VAL A 161 6.24 7.87 1.54
N ARG A 162 6.20 9.19 1.60
CA ARG A 162 7.03 10.02 0.72
C ARG A 162 8.49 9.92 1.17
N PRO A 163 9.44 9.62 0.26
CA PRO A 163 10.89 9.52 0.54
C PRO A 163 11.49 10.76 1.18
#